data_ba79e6560a6575bf195bebd98114ae89
#
_entry.id   ba79e6560a6575bf195bebd98114ae89
#
_cell.length_a   1.000
_cell.length_b   1.000
_cell.length_c   1.000
_cell.angle_alpha   90.00
_cell.angle_beta   90.00
_cell.angle_gamma   90.00
#
_symmetry.space_group_name_H-M   'P 1'
#
loop_
_entity.id
_entity.type
_entity.pdbx_description
1 polymer ?
#
loop_
_entity_poly.entity_id
_entity_poly.type
_entity_poly.pdbx_seq_one_letter_code
_entity_poly.pdbx_strand_id
1 'polypeptide(L)'
;MKQPERYVEPRLTQYLFDRASRTLTPLSGTFELSPVCNLACKMCYVRKTPAEVAASPRPPVGLIQWLSIAEQARDAGMLYLLLTGGEPFLWQDFWPLYERLSTMGFLISINSNGTLLDEARVARLAEHPPTRINITLYGAGNETYEALCGRSGMFDRVDRAITLLRQAGILVKLNCSLTPHNAGDLERIVSYAAERDLILEVNTYMFPPLRRDPTMVGRNDRFTPAETAHYHMERYRLQRGEEDFTRFLQNILRGIAPPPGLDEDCVDPVDGTISCRAGNASFWVTWDGWLTPCGMMPKPRIELKGKPFREAWSELTRGSSAQR
;
A
#
# COMPACT_ATOMS: atom_id res chain seq x y z
N MET A 1 -36.51 -21.01 17.53
CA MET A 1 -35.57 -21.80 16.70
C MET A 1 -34.50 -20.85 16.21
N LYS A 2 -33.24 -21.01 16.65
CA LYS A 2 -32.12 -20.26 16.08
C LYS A 2 -31.96 -20.71 14.64
N GLN A 3 -31.96 -19.77 13.68
CA GLN A 3 -31.56 -20.10 12.31
C GLN A 3 -30.14 -20.66 12.37
N PRO A 4 -29.82 -21.72 11.61
CA PRO A 4 -28.45 -22.22 11.55
C PRO A 4 -27.57 -21.09 11.00
N GLU A 5 -26.46 -20.82 11.71
CA GLU A 5 -25.43 -19.93 11.22
C GLU A 5 -25.07 -20.40 9.80
N ARG A 6 -25.31 -19.54 8.80
CA ARG A 6 -24.87 -19.84 7.44
C ARG A 6 -23.35 -19.94 7.48
N TYR A 7 -22.82 -21.13 7.30
CA TYR A 7 -21.41 -21.33 7.05
C TYR A 7 -21.05 -20.56 5.77
N VAL A 8 -20.31 -19.48 5.92
CA VAL A 8 -19.76 -18.72 4.79
C VAL A 8 -18.33 -19.23 4.61
N GLU A 9 -18.06 -19.89 3.49
CA GLU A 9 -16.70 -20.28 3.17
C GLU A 9 -15.81 -19.02 3.09
N PRO A 10 -14.67 -19.01 3.79
CA PRO A 10 -13.74 -17.89 3.69
C PRO A 10 -13.22 -17.79 2.26
N ARG A 11 -13.05 -16.57 1.77
CA ARG A 11 -12.40 -16.35 0.47
C ARG A 11 -11.02 -17.03 0.48
N LEU A 12 -10.63 -17.63 -0.65
CA LEU A 12 -9.32 -18.33 -0.76
C LEU A 12 -8.16 -17.45 -0.26
N THR A 13 -8.17 -16.18 -0.57
CA THR A 13 -7.17 -15.21 -0.11
C THR A 13 -7.11 -15.15 1.42
N GLN A 14 -8.25 -15.06 2.09
CA GLN A 14 -8.32 -15.02 3.55
C GLN A 14 -7.77 -16.32 4.15
N TYR A 15 -8.22 -17.48 3.65
CA TYR A 15 -7.70 -18.77 4.08
C TYR A 15 -6.17 -18.87 3.95
N LEU A 16 -5.61 -18.40 2.81
CA LEU A 16 -4.16 -18.42 2.58
C LEU A 16 -3.42 -17.55 3.59
N PHE A 17 -3.91 -16.34 3.86
CA PHE A 17 -3.28 -15.44 4.83
C PHE A 17 -3.41 -15.95 6.27
N ASP A 18 -4.56 -16.50 6.65
CA ASP A 18 -4.76 -17.07 7.99
C ASP A 18 -3.85 -18.28 8.22
N ARG A 19 -3.70 -19.12 7.21
CA ARG A 19 -2.75 -20.24 7.24
C ARG A 19 -1.31 -19.74 7.32
N ALA A 20 -0.94 -18.78 6.47
CA ALA A 20 0.41 -18.21 6.43
C ALA A 20 0.78 -17.56 7.76
N SER A 21 -0.16 -16.82 8.38
CA SER A 21 0.06 -16.20 9.70
C SER A 21 0.31 -17.22 10.80
N ARG A 22 -0.42 -18.35 10.78
CA ARG A 22 -0.23 -19.44 11.75
C ARG A 22 1.07 -20.23 11.54
N THR A 23 1.49 -20.38 10.29
CA THR A 23 2.71 -21.13 9.94
C THR A 23 3.93 -20.23 9.79
N LEU A 24 3.80 -18.93 10.02
CA LEU A 24 4.83 -17.91 9.81
C LEU A 24 5.45 -17.98 8.41
N THR A 25 4.61 -18.23 7.40
CA THR A 25 5.03 -18.26 6.00
C THR A 25 5.00 -16.83 5.43
N PRO A 26 6.08 -16.34 4.81
CA PRO A 26 6.15 -14.99 4.24
C PRO A 26 5.36 -14.90 2.93
N LEU A 27 4.01 -14.93 3.02
CA LEU A 27 3.13 -15.04 1.85
C LEU A 27 3.12 -13.78 0.97
N SER A 28 3.29 -12.59 1.60
CA SER A 28 3.23 -11.30 0.92
C SER A 28 4.47 -10.47 1.20
N GLY A 29 5.16 -10.03 0.15
CA GLY A 29 6.33 -9.17 0.23
C GLY A 29 6.10 -7.81 -0.42
N THR A 30 6.66 -6.76 0.17
CA THR A 30 6.73 -5.44 -0.45
C THR A 30 8.19 -5.09 -0.69
N PHE A 31 8.53 -4.72 -1.93
CA PHE A 31 9.85 -4.25 -2.32
C PHE A 31 9.81 -2.75 -2.58
N GLU A 32 10.50 -2.00 -1.74
CA GLU A 32 10.69 -0.55 -1.89
C GLU A 32 11.94 -0.29 -2.72
N LEU A 33 11.78 -0.19 -4.05
CA LEU A 33 12.89 -0.24 -5.01
C LEU A 33 13.83 0.96 -4.90
N SER A 34 13.27 2.14 -4.66
CA SER A 34 14.03 3.39 -4.54
C SER A 34 13.23 4.41 -3.72
N PRO A 35 13.87 5.24 -2.89
CA PRO A 35 13.18 6.32 -2.19
C PRO A 35 13.05 7.59 -3.05
N VAL A 36 13.63 7.61 -4.25
CA VAL A 36 13.56 8.78 -5.15
C VAL A 36 12.19 8.87 -5.79
N CYS A 37 11.62 10.10 -5.82
CA CYS A 37 10.33 10.39 -6.40
C CYS A 37 10.36 11.71 -7.14
N ASN A 38 9.60 11.81 -8.23
CA ASN A 38 9.39 13.04 -8.98
C ASN A 38 8.36 13.98 -8.33
N LEU A 39 7.63 13.54 -7.30
CA LEU A 39 6.75 14.37 -6.49
C LEU A 39 7.38 14.67 -5.13
N ALA A 40 6.85 15.70 -4.45
CA ALA A 40 7.33 16.16 -3.13
C ALA A 40 6.19 16.22 -2.10
N CYS A 41 5.36 15.17 -2.07
CA CYS A 41 4.19 15.10 -1.18
C CYS A 41 4.56 15.38 0.28
N LYS A 42 3.81 16.28 0.92
CA LYS A 42 4.10 16.79 2.27
C LYS A 42 4.14 15.68 3.31
N MET A 43 3.19 14.73 3.24
CA MET A 43 3.08 13.60 4.17
C MET A 43 3.97 12.39 3.83
N CYS A 44 4.81 12.46 2.79
CA CYS A 44 5.56 11.30 2.32
C CYS A 44 6.55 10.78 3.38
N TYR A 45 6.49 9.50 3.68
CA TYR A 45 7.33 8.84 4.69
C TYR A 45 8.63 8.23 4.13
N VAL A 46 8.77 8.12 2.79
CA VAL A 46 9.89 7.42 2.18
C VAL A 46 10.80 8.31 1.33
N ARG A 47 10.23 9.38 0.75
CA ARG A 47 10.94 10.20 -0.25
C ARG A 47 12.29 10.74 0.25
N LYS A 48 13.31 10.52 -0.58
CA LYS A 48 14.64 11.14 -0.47
C LYS A 48 15.02 11.77 -1.81
N THR A 49 15.88 12.76 -1.74
CA THR A 49 16.54 13.31 -2.93
C THR A 49 17.67 12.39 -3.38
N PRO A 50 18.13 12.47 -4.65
CA PRO A 50 19.29 11.72 -5.09
C PRO A 50 20.56 12.01 -4.25
N ALA A 51 20.73 13.24 -3.79
CA ALA A 51 21.85 13.63 -2.92
C ALA A 51 21.76 12.94 -1.54
N GLU A 52 20.58 12.87 -0.94
CA GLU A 52 20.37 12.15 0.33
C GLU A 52 20.59 10.64 0.18
N VAL A 53 20.25 10.08 -0.99
CA VAL A 53 20.53 8.66 -1.27
C VAL A 53 22.04 8.42 -1.43
N ALA A 54 22.73 9.28 -2.16
CA ALA A 54 24.17 9.20 -2.35
C ALA A 54 24.95 9.38 -1.02
N ALA A 55 24.44 10.21 -0.12
CA ALA A 55 25.02 10.41 1.22
C ALA A 55 24.64 9.32 2.23
N SER A 56 23.79 8.35 1.85
CA SER A 56 23.41 7.26 2.74
C SER A 56 24.61 6.36 3.06
N PRO A 57 24.79 5.94 4.31
CA PRO A 57 25.85 4.99 4.69
C PRO A 57 25.63 3.60 4.07
N ARG A 58 24.46 3.35 3.51
CA ARG A 58 24.11 2.09 2.85
C ARG A 58 23.76 2.36 1.39
N PRO A 59 24.38 1.60 0.46
CA PRO A 59 24.03 1.73 -0.94
C PRO A 59 22.62 1.19 -1.19
N PRO A 60 21.91 1.70 -2.22
CA PRO A 60 20.66 1.10 -2.69
C PRO A 60 20.86 -0.37 -3.10
N VAL A 61 19.82 -1.17 -2.90
CA VAL A 61 19.77 -2.55 -3.39
C VAL A 61 19.75 -2.54 -4.93
N GLY A 62 20.71 -3.24 -5.54
CA GLY A 62 20.81 -3.35 -7.00
C GLY A 62 19.94 -4.48 -7.58
N LEU A 63 19.83 -4.52 -8.92
CA LEU A 63 19.03 -5.49 -9.66
C LEU A 63 19.30 -6.94 -9.25
N ILE A 64 20.56 -7.36 -9.25
CA ILE A 64 20.95 -8.75 -8.94
C ILE A 64 20.51 -9.13 -7.52
N GLN A 65 20.67 -8.22 -6.58
CA GLN A 65 20.29 -8.46 -5.19
C GLN A 65 18.76 -8.52 -5.03
N TRP A 66 17.99 -7.66 -5.72
CA TRP A 66 16.53 -7.74 -5.74
C TRP A 66 16.04 -9.08 -6.30
N LEU A 67 16.63 -9.55 -7.40
CA LEU A 67 16.29 -10.84 -7.98
C LEU A 67 16.59 -11.99 -7.01
N SER A 68 17.76 -11.97 -6.38
CA SER A 68 18.15 -12.99 -5.38
C SER A 68 17.18 -12.99 -4.17
N ILE A 69 16.79 -11.82 -3.68
CA ILE A 69 15.81 -11.70 -2.59
C ILE A 69 14.46 -12.29 -3.04
N ALA A 70 14.01 -11.97 -4.26
CA ALA A 70 12.75 -12.46 -4.80
C ALA A 70 12.73 -13.99 -4.93
N GLU A 71 13.78 -14.58 -5.48
CA GLU A 71 13.93 -16.05 -5.61
C GLU A 71 13.88 -16.72 -4.24
N GLN A 72 14.65 -16.26 -3.28
CA GLN A 72 14.69 -16.82 -1.93
C GLN A 72 13.34 -16.64 -1.19
N ALA A 73 12.66 -15.50 -1.37
CA ALA A 73 11.36 -15.25 -0.77
C ALA A 73 10.27 -16.13 -1.40
N ARG A 74 10.29 -16.33 -2.74
CA ARG A 74 9.43 -17.27 -3.45
C ARG A 74 9.59 -18.69 -2.87
N ASP A 75 10.83 -19.15 -2.75
CA ASP A 75 11.15 -20.48 -2.25
C ASP A 75 10.80 -20.62 -0.75
N ALA A 76 10.64 -19.50 -0.03
CA ALA A 76 10.11 -19.45 1.32
C ALA A 76 8.57 -19.40 1.38
N GLY A 77 7.88 -19.23 0.25
CA GLY A 77 6.41 -19.26 0.15
C GLY A 77 5.75 -17.96 -0.29
N MET A 78 6.53 -16.93 -0.68
CA MET A 78 5.97 -15.68 -1.17
C MET A 78 5.21 -15.88 -2.48
N LEU A 79 3.97 -15.41 -2.51
CA LEU A 79 3.08 -15.43 -3.67
C LEU A 79 2.72 -14.00 -4.11
N TYR A 80 2.41 -13.12 -3.17
CA TYR A 80 2.03 -11.74 -3.45
C TYR A 80 3.23 -10.82 -3.34
N LEU A 81 3.47 -10.05 -4.40
CA LEU A 81 4.58 -9.09 -4.45
C LEU A 81 4.05 -7.70 -4.78
N LEU A 82 4.32 -6.74 -3.90
CA LEU A 82 4.07 -5.33 -4.16
C LEU A 82 5.37 -4.62 -4.48
N LEU A 83 5.44 -3.99 -5.65
CA LEU A 83 6.53 -3.09 -6.02
C LEU A 83 6.14 -1.65 -5.68
N THR A 84 7.01 -0.96 -4.94
CA THR A 84 6.78 0.41 -4.48
C THR A 84 8.09 1.16 -4.32
N GLY A 85 8.04 2.32 -3.67
CA GLY A 85 9.19 3.15 -3.38
C GLY A 85 8.77 4.60 -3.20
N GLY A 86 9.60 5.54 -3.63
CA GLY A 86 9.18 6.89 -3.96
C GLY A 86 8.29 6.84 -5.20
N GLU A 87 8.93 6.68 -6.38
CA GLU A 87 8.22 6.32 -7.62
C GLU A 87 8.99 5.15 -8.29
N PRO A 88 8.41 3.95 -8.35
CA PRO A 88 9.12 2.77 -8.86
C PRO A 88 9.57 2.92 -10.33
N PHE A 89 8.78 3.59 -11.17
CA PHE A 89 9.12 3.82 -12.57
C PHE A 89 10.28 4.80 -12.81
N LEU A 90 10.79 5.46 -11.77
CA LEU A 90 12.03 6.24 -11.81
C LEU A 90 13.28 5.40 -11.60
N TRP A 91 13.15 4.21 -11.00
CA TRP A 91 14.31 3.37 -10.77
C TRP A 91 14.81 2.79 -12.11
N GLN A 92 16.09 2.99 -12.39
CA GLN A 92 16.66 2.68 -13.71
C GLN A 92 16.51 1.22 -14.14
N ASP A 93 16.57 0.30 -13.16
CA ASP A 93 16.49 -1.15 -13.40
C ASP A 93 15.06 -1.69 -13.20
N PHE A 94 14.04 -0.82 -13.16
CA PHE A 94 12.65 -1.25 -12.96
C PHE A 94 12.23 -2.30 -13.99
N TRP A 95 12.46 -2.04 -15.28
CA TRP A 95 12.00 -2.91 -16.35
C TRP A 95 12.70 -4.28 -16.36
N PRO A 96 14.04 -4.37 -16.31
CA PRO A 96 14.72 -5.65 -16.19
C PRO A 96 14.29 -6.45 -14.96
N LEU A 97 14.03 -5.79 -13.82
CA LEU A 97 13.51 -6.44 -12.63
C LEU A 97 12.09 -6.96 -12.86
N TYR A 98 11.19 -6.09 -13.34
CA TYR A 98 9.77 -6.40 -13.51
C TYR A 98 9.55 -7.60 -14.47
N GLU A 99 10.22 -7.59 -15.61
CA GLU A 99 10.16 -8.67 -16.63
C GLU A 99 10.62 -10.01 -16.05
N ARG A 100 11.67 -10.01 -15.24
CA ARG A 100 12.12 -11.23 -14.56
C ARG A 100 11.15 -11.68 -13.48
N LEU A 101 10.64 -10.77 -12.66
CA LEU A 101 9.67 -11.09 -11.61
C LEU A 101 8.35 -11.64 -12.19
N SER A 102 7.89 -11.14 -13.35
CA SER A 102 6.65 -11.59 -13.97
C SER A 102 6.71 -13.04 -14.46
N THR A 103 7.92 -13.60 -14.68
CA THR A 103 8.13 -15.01 -15.02
C THR A 103 8.32 -15.93 -13.81
N MET A 104 8.36 -15.40 -12.58
CA MET A 104 8.61 -16.17 -11.37
C MET A 104 7.35 -16.72 -10.70
N GLY A 105 6.14 -16.44 -11.24
CA GLY A 105 4.87 -16.92 -10.70
C GLY A 105 4.28 -16.05 -9.58
N PHE A 106 4.76 -14.83 -9.39
CA PHE A 106 4.19 -13.89 -8.43
C PHE A 106 2.89 -13.26 -8.92
N LEU A 107 1.99 -12.97 -7.99
CA LEU A 107 0.88 -12.03 -8.17
C LEU A 107 1.41 -10.61 -7.88
N ILE A 108 1.85 -9.94 -8.95
CA ILE A 108 2.52 -8.63 -8.82
C ILE A 108 1.50 -7.51 -8.78
N SER A 109 1.62 -6.63 -7.78
CA SER A 109 0.95 -5.32 -7.75
C SER A 109 1.99 -4.21 -7.76
N ILE A 110 1.62 -3.04 -8.26
CA ILE A 110 2.53 -1.88 -8.31
C ILE A 110 1.84 -0.69 -7.67
N ASN A 111 2.52 -0.01 -6.74
CA ASN A 111 2.09 1.30 -6.25
C ASN A 111 2.84 2.40 -7.02
N SER A 112 2.11 3.29 -7.67
CA SER A 112 2.69 4.39 -8.44
C SER A 112 1.88 5.66 -8.24
N ASN A 113 2.55 6.81 -8.39
CA ASN A 113 1.86 8.10 -8.50
C ASN A 113 1.25 8.34 -9.90
N GLY A 114 1.48 7.46 -10.85
CA GLY A 114 0.90 7.47 -12.20
C GLY A 114 1.48 8.50 -13.17
N THR A 115 2.21 9.50 -12.70
CA THR A 115 2.60 10.66 -13.52
C THR A 115 3.63 10.36 -14.60
N LEU A 116 4.25 9.19 -14.55
CA LEU A 116 5.25 8.73 -15.53
C LEU A 116 4.70 7.69 -16.51
N LEU A 117 3.45 7.26 -16.35
CA LEU A 117 2.84 6.26 -17.21
C LEU A 117 2.32 6.93 -18.49
N ASP A 118 3.09 6.78 -19.55
CA ASP A 118 2.77 7.14 -20.91
C ASP A 118 2.38 5.89 -21.74
N GLU A 119 2.05 6.08 -23.00
CA GLU A 119 1.65 5.01 -23.91
C GLU A 119 2.71 3.91 -24.01
N ALA A 120 3.99 4.28 -24.10
CA ALA A 120 5.09 3.34 -24.25
C ALA A 120 5.26 2.46 -23.00
N ARG A 121 5.19 3.06 -21.81
CA ARG A 121 5.28 2.32 -20.55
C ARG A 121 4.06 1.43 -20.31
N VAL A 122 2.87 1.92 -20.63
CA VAL A 122 1.64 1.13 -20.52
C VAL A 122 1.65 -0.04 -21.51
N ALA A 123 2.09 0.15 -22.75
CA ALA A 123 2.24 -0.93 -23.71
C ALA A 123 3.21 -2.01 -23.20
N ARG A 124 4.35 -1.61 -22.60
CA ARG A 124 5.31 -2.55 -22.02
C ARG A 124 4.75 -3.28 -20.79
N LEU A 125 3.94 -2.64 -19.97
CA LEU A 125 3.23 -3.32 -18.88
C LEU A 125 2.21 -4.33 -19.40
N ALA A 126 1.58 -4.06 -20.55
CA ALA A 126 0.58 -4.95 -21.14
C ALA A 126 1.19 -6.23 -21.73
N GLU A 127 2.50 -6.30 -21.98
CA GLU A 127 3.19 -7.53 -22.40
C GLU A 127 3.18 -8.59 -21.26
N HIS A 128 3.28 -8.14 -20.02
CA HIS A 128 3.18 -8.95 -18.82
C HIS A 128 2.34 -8.19 -17.77
N PRO A 129 1.01 -8.18 -17.89
CA PRO A 129 0.20 -7.31 -17.06
C PRO A 129 0.30 -7.67 -15.57
N PRO A 130 0.50 -6.67 -14.69
CA PRO A 130 0.45 -6.91 -13.26
C PRO A 130 -0.97 -7.30 -12.84
N THR A 131 -1.11 -7.96 -11.71
CA THR A 131 -2.42 -8.28 -11.14
C THR A 131 -3.26 -7.01 -10.97
N ARG A 132 -2.62 -5.91 -10.58
CA ARG A 132 -3.23 -4.57 -10.54
C ARG A 132 -2.16 -3.48 -10.39
N ILE A 133 -2.51 -2.26 -10.77
CA ILE A 133 -1.76 -1.05 -10.42
C ILE A 133 -2.60 -0.23 -9.46
N ASN A 134 -2.00 0.11 -8.31
CA ASN A 134 -2.57 1.05 -7.36
C ASN A 134 -2.05 2.45 -7.72
N ILE A 135 -2.93 3.30 -8.21
CA ILE A 135 -2.61 4.69 -8.53
C ILE A 135 -3.00 5.57 -7.35
N THR A 136 -2.07 6.40 -6.89
CA THR A 136 -2.39 7.37 -5.85
C THR A 136 -3.13 8.56 -6.44
N LEU A 137 -4.37 8.80 -5.98
CA LEU A 137 -5.18 9.94 -6.36
C LEU A 137 -5.28 10.91 -5.17
N TYR A 138 -4.61 12.05 -5.27
CA TYR A 138 -4.55 13.03 -4.16
C TYR A 138 -5.58 14.14 -4.25
N GLY A 139 -6.27 14.30 -5.38
CA GLY A 139 -7.27 15.32 -5.61
C GLY A 139 -7.97 15.11 -6.94
N ALA A 140 -9.00 15.88 -7.20
CA ALA A 140 -9.74 15.88 -8.45
C ALA A 140 -9.44 17.13 -9.30
N GLY A 141 -8.23 17.67 -9.18
CA GLY A 141 -7.75 18.81 -9.95
C GLY A 141 -6.27 19.15 -9.68
N ASN A 142 -5.67 19.93 -10.58
CA ASN A 142 -4.26 20.30 -10.50
C ASN A 142 -3.92 21.16 -9.29
N GLU A 143 -4.85 22.00 -8.82
CA GLU A 143 -4.64 22.88 -7.67
C GLU A 143 -4.34 22.06 -6.40
N THR A 144 -5.15 21.05 -6.11
CA THR A 144 -4.95 20.17 -4.95
C THR A 144 -3.65 19.36 -5.08
N TYR A 145 -3.34 18.90 -6.30
CA TYR A 145 -2.07 18.22 -6.55
C TYR A 145 -0.86 19.14 -6.32
N GLU A 146 -0.91 20.37 -6.79
CA GLU A 146 0.17 21.34 -6.58
C GLU A 146 0.34 21.65 -5.10
N ALA A 147 -0.76 21.90 -4.39
CA ALA A 147 -0.75 22.19 -2.96
C ALA A 147 -0.17 21.05 -2.12
N LEU A 148 -0.46 19.78 -2.48
CA LEU A 148 -0.03 18.59 -1.74
C LEU A 148 1.32 18.04 -2.19
N CYS A 149 1.54 17.97 -3.52
CA CYS A 149 2.68 17.27 -4.12
C CYS A 149 3.79 18.23 -4.58
N GLY A 150 3.57 19.54 -4.50
CA GLY A 150 4.54 20.57 -4.88
C GLY A 150 4.84 20.63 -6.38
N ARG A 151 3.92 20.14 -7.24
CA ARG A 151 4.05 20.15 -8.69
C ARG A 151 2.71 20.39 -9.39
N SER A 152 2.68 21.34 -10.32
CA SER A 152 1.53 21.64 -11.17
C SER A 152 1.35 20.64 -12.31
N GLY A 153 0.13 20.54 -12.84
CA GLY A 153 -0.20 19.70 -14.00
C GLY A 153 -0.13 18.19 -13.75
N MET A 154 -0.10 17.76 -12.48
CA MET A 154 0.08 16.34 -12.17
C MET A 154 -1.24 15.58 -12.22
N PHE A 155 -2.37 16.22 -11.92
CA PHE A 155 -3.68 15.57 -12.03
C PHE A 155 -3.95 15.11 -13.47
N ASP A 156 -3.71 15.99 -14.46
CA ASP A 156 -3.93 15.66 -15.88
C ASP A 156 -3.08 14.45 -16.33
N ARG A 157 -1.84 14.34 -15.82
CA ARG A 157 -0.99 13.19 -16.08
C ARG A 157 -1.54 11.92 -15.47
N VAL A 158 -2.03 11.99 -14.24
CA VAL A 158 -2.61 10.83 -13.53
C VAL A 158 -3.91 10.39 -14.21
N ASP A 159 -4.79 11.31 -14.57
CA ASP A 159 -6.04 11.00 -15.30
C ASP A 159 -5.77 10.33 -16.65
N ARG A 160 -4.79 10.85 -17.41
CA ARG A 160 -4.31 10.21 -18.65
C ARG A 160 -3.77 8.81 -18.40
N ALA A 161 -2.93 8.62 -17.37
CA ALA A 161 -2.37 7.32 -17.04
C ALA A 161 -3.45 6.29 -16.68
N ILE A 162 -4.45 6.68 -15.88
CA ILE A 162 -5.60 5.84 -15.54
C ILE A 162 -6.36 5.43 -16.80
N THR A 163 -6.59 6.38 -17.71
CA THR A 163 -7.26 6.13 -18.99
C THR A 163 -6.49 5.12 -19.85
N LEU A 164 -5.17 5.30 -20.02
CA LEU A 164 -4.31 4.41 -20.78
C LEU A 164 -4.26 2.99 -20.19
N LEU A 165 -4.12 2.88 -18.87
CA LEU A 165 -4.09 1.58 -18.19
C LEU A 165 -5.40 0.81 -18.40
N ARG A 166 -6.55 1.48 -18.29
CA ARG A 166 -7.86 0.86 -18.52
C ARG A 166 -8.04 0.42 -19.97
N GLN A 167 -7.62 1.24 -20.93
CA GLN A 167 -7.64 0.89 -22.36
C GLN A 167 -6.78 -0.33 -22.68
N ALA A 168 -5.67 -0.49 -21.96
CA ALA A 168 -4.80 -1.65 -22.04
C ALA A 168 -5.31 -2.89 -21.26
N GLY A 169 -6.48 -2.82 -20.62
CA GLY A 169 -7.05 -3.92 -19.84
C GLY A 169 -6.34 -4.18 -18.51
N ILE A 170 -5.51 -3.26 -18.05
CA ILE A 170 -4.80 -3.38 -16.76
C ILE A 170 -5.72 -2.91 -15.64
N LEU A 171 -5.89 -3.74 -14.61
CA LEU A 171 -6.73 -3.41 -13.47
C LEU A 171 -6.12 -2.25 -12.67
N VAL A 172 -6.89 -1.19 -12.49
CA VAL A 172 -6.53 -0.01 -11.71
C VAL A 172 -7.32 0.04 -10.41
N LYS A 173 -6.63 0.27 -9.30
CA LYS A 173 -7.21 0.64 -8.01
C LYS A 173 -6.71 2.03 -7.62
N LEU A 174 -7.59 2.90 -7.18
CA LEU A 174 -7.24 4.22 -6.67
C LEU A 174 -7.01 4.15 -5.16
N ASN A 175 -5.89 4.72 -4.72
CA ASN A 175 -5.59 4.92 -3.30
C ASN A 175 -5.52 6.41 -3.01
N CYS A 176 -6.30 6.89 -2.06
CA CYS A 176 -6.24 8.25 -1.56
C CYS A 176 -5.77 8.26 -0.10
N SER A 177 -4.65 8.90 0.18
CA SER A 177 -4.29 9.29 1.53
C SER A 177 -4.88 10.67 1.81
N LEU A 178 -5.93 10.70 2.62
CA LEU A 178 -6.64 11.93 2.95
C LEU A 178 -5.90 12.67 4.08
N THR A 179 -5.67 13.96 3.86
CA THR A 179 -4.94 14.86 4.75
C THR A 179 -5.65 16.21 4.80
N PRO A 180 -5.30 17.12 5.72
CA PRO A 180 -5.84 18.48 5.71
C PRO A 180 -5.67 19.24 4.38
N HIS A 181 -4.71 18.84 3.54
CA HIS A 181 -4.43 19.51 2.27
C HIS A 181 -5.33 19.12 1.10
N ASN A 182 -6.00 17.96 1.20
CA ASN A 182 -6.88 17.45 0.16
C ASN A 182 -8.27 17.02 0.66
N ALA A 183 -8.58 17.28 1.92
CA ALA A 183 -9.87 16.93 2.52
C ALA A 183 -11.05 17.58 1.79
N GLY A 184 -10.87 18.82 1.31
CA GLY A 184 -11.90 19.53 0.53
C GLY A 184 -12.26 18.89 -0.81
N ASP A 185 -11.41 17.99 -1.31
CA ASP A 185 -11.64 17.27 -2.57
C ASP A 185 -12.27 15.88 -2.38
N LEU A 186 -12.57 15.46 -1.13
CA LEU A 186 -13.04 14.09 -0.86
C LEU A 186 -14.26 13.68 -1.70
N GLU A 187 -15.28 14.53 -1.76
CA GLU A 187 -16.49 14.26 -2.55
C GLU A 187 -16.16 14.14 -4.05
N ARG A 188 -15.34 15.05 -4.58
CA ARG A 188 -14.90 15.03 -5.98
C ARG A 188 -14.04 13.79 -6.30
N ILE A 189 -13.20 13.34 -5.37
CA ILE A 189 -12.39 12.11 -5.50
C ILE A 189 -13.31 10.89 -5.55
N VAL A 190 -14.32 10.82 -4.68
CA VAL A 190 -15.30 9.72 -4.68
C VAL A 190 -16.09 9.71 -5.97
N SER A 191 -16.60 10.87 -6.41
CA SER A 191 -17.33 11.00 -7.68
C SER A 191 -16.47 10.61 -8.88
N TYR A 192 -15.22 11.07 -8.93
CA TYR A 192 -14.25 10.71 -9.97
C TYR A 192 -14.09 9.20 -10.13
N ALA A 193 -13.98 8.48 -9.00
CA ALA A 193 -13.85 7.03 -9.01
C ALA A 193 -15.15 6.32 -9.43
N ALA A 194 -16.29 6.79 -8.92
CA ALA A 194 -17.61 6.22 -9.22
C ALA A 194 -17.99 6.38 -10.71
N GLU A 195 -17.78 7.57 -11.28
CA GLU A 195 -18.04 7.85 -12.70
C GLU A 195 -17.22 6.96 -13.65
N ARG A 196 -16.09 6.46 -13.17
CA ARG A 196 -15.16 5.60 -13.96
C ARG A 196 -15.25 4.13 -13.59
N ASP A 197 -16.14 3.75 -12.69
CA ASP A 197 -16.24 2.38 -12.15
C ASP A 197 -14.86 1.86 -11.65
N LEU A 198 -14.21 2.67 -10.83
CA LEU A 198 -12.90 2.36 -10.26
C LEU A 198 -13.01 2.07 -8.77
N ILE A 199 -12.29 1.04 -8.31
CA ILE A 199 -12.15 0.77 -6.89
C ILE A 199 -11.36 1.92 -6.26
N LEU A 200 -11.92 2.55 -5.23
CA LEU A 200 -11.28 3.62 -4.46
C LEU A 200 -11.14 3.22 -3.00
N GLU A 201 -9.91 3.23 -2.52
CA GLU A 201 -9.59 3.15 -1.10
C GLU A 201 -9.16 4.52 -0.59
N VAL A 202 -9.82 5.02 0.45
CA VAL A 202 -9.50 6.28 1.10
C VAL A 202 -9.02 6.00 2.51
N ASN A 203 -7.75 6.31 2.77
CA ASN A 203 -7.15 6.22 4.10
C ASN A 203 -7.21 7.59 4.78
N THR A 204 -7.90 7.67 5.90
CA THR A 204 -8.04 8.90 6.70
C THR A 204 -7.02 8.99 7.83
N TYR A 205 -6.31 7.92 8.12
CA TYR A 205 -5.24 7.89 9.11
C TYR A 205 -3.86 7.81 8.46
N MET A 206 -3.00 8.75 8.81
CA MET A 206 -1.61 8.78 8.35
C MET A 206 -0.67 8.49 9.50
N PHE A 207 0.17 7.48 9.34
CA PHE A 207 1.24 7.21 10.30
C PHE A 207 2.29 8.32 10.27
N PRO A 208 2.92 8.65 11.42
CA PRO A 208 4.07 9.57 11.43
C PRO A 208 5.20 9.07 10.53
N PRO A 209 5.91 9.95 9.81
CA PRO A 209 6.99 9.56 8.89
C PRO A 209 8.29 9.21 9.63
N LEU A 210 8.24 8.32 10.61
CA LEU A 210 9.34 7.96 11.52
C LEU A 210 10.61 7.47 10.80
N ARG A 211 10.43 6.83 9.64
CA ARG A 211 11.57 6.35 8.84
C ARG A 211 12.32 7.47 8.14
N ARG A 212 11.63 8.55 7.81
CA ARG A 212 12.21 9.71 7.16
C ARG A 212 12.90 10.63 8.18
N ASP A 213 12.17 10.97 9.22
CA ASP A 213 12.64 11.87 10.27
C ASP A 213 11.90 11.58 11.59
N PRO A 214 12.58 10.98 12.58
CA PRO A 214 11.98 10.70 13.89
C PRO A 214 11.48 11.96 14.63
N THR A 215 12.01 13.14 14.29
CA THR A 215 11.59 14.40 14.91
C THR A 215 10.26 14.93 14.36
N MET A 216 9.77 14.35 13.27
CA MET A 216 8.49 14.70 12.65
C MET A 216 7.27 14.10 13.37
N VAL A 217 7.46 13.39 14.47
CA VAL A 217 6.35 12.95 15.32
C VAL A 217 5.54 14.14 15.76
N GLY A 218 4.27 14.18 15.38
CA GLY A 218 3.36 15.30 15.66
C GLY A 218 3.47 16.51 14.72
N ARG A 219 4.38 16.49 13.74
CA ARG A 219 4.54 17.54 12.71
C ARG A 219 4.14 17.08 11.31
N ASN A 220 3.58 15.92 11.20
CA ASN A 220 3.11 15.39 9.93
C ASN A 220 1.76 16.02 9.55
N ASP A 221 1.56 16.21 8.27
CA ASP A 221 0.34 16.71 7.65
C ASP A 221 -0.79 15.68 7.77
N ARG A 222 -1.26 15.42 8.99
CA ARG A 222 -2.32 14.47 9.31
C ARG A 222 -3.43 15.11 10.12
N PHE A 223 -4.58 14.48 10.10
CA PHE A 223 -5.71 14.84 10.94
C PHE A 223 -5.47 14.57 12.43
N THR A 224 -6.13 15.34 13.26
CA THR A 224 -6.38 14.97 14.67
C THR A 224 -7.26 13.71 14.73
N PRO A 225 -7.32 13.01 15.87
CA PRO A 225 -8.22 11.85 16.02
C PRO A 225 -9.69 12.17 15.73
N ALA A 226 -10.18 13.36 16.13
CA ALA A 226 -11.55 13.79 15.88
C ALA A 226 -11.82 14.03 14.39
N GLU A 227 -10.91 14.72 13.69
CA GLU A 227 -10.99 14.91 12.24
C GLU A 227 -10.88 13.59 11.48
N THR A 228 -9.99 12.68 11.94
CA THR A 228 -9.87 11.33 11.36
C THR A 228 -11.21 10.59 11.44
N ALA A 229 -11.88 10.61 12.61
CA ALA A 229 -13.17 9.99 12.78
C ALA A 229 -14.24 10.66 11.89
N HIS A 230 -14.25 12.00 11.82
CA HIS A 230 -15.16 12.74 10.96
C HIS A 230 -15.03 12.34 9.50
N TYR A 231 -13.80 12.41 8.93
CA TYR A 231 -13.58 12.08 7.53
C TYR A 231 -13.72 10.59 7.24
N HIS A 232 -13.50 9.72 8.21
CA HIS A 232 -13.78 8.29 8.09
C HIS A 232 -15.29 8.04 7.89
N MET A 233 -16.15 8.69 8.68
CA MET A 233 -17.59 8.59 8.53
C MET A 233 -18.08 9.26 7.25
N GLU A 234 -17.53 10.42 6.89
CA GLU A 234 -17.89 11.13 5.67
C GLU A 234 -17.52 10.31 4.42
N ARG A 235 -16.35 9.66 4.40
CA ARG A 235 -15.98 8.71 3.36
C ARG A 235 -17.03 7.60 3.19
N TYR A 236 -17.48 7.01 4.32
CA TYR A 236 -18.51 5.96 4.26
C TYR A 236 -19.81 6.46 3.67
N ARG A 237 -20.24 7.63 4.10
CA ARG A 237 -21.47 8.27 3.60
C ARG A 237 -21.39 8.47 2.08
N LEU A 238 -20.30 9.05 1.59
CA LEU A 238 -20.11 9.33 0.16
C LEU A 238 -19.97 8.05 -0.69
N GLN A 239 -19.28 7.03 -0.20
CA GLN A 239 -19.06 5.79 -0.96
C GLN A 239 -20.26 4.84 -0.99
N ARG A 240 -21.15 4.91 0.01
CA ARG A 240 -22.31 4.02 0.15
C ARG A 240 -23.63 4.66 -0.20
N GLY A 241 -23.72 5.97 -0.14
CA GLY A 241 -24.96 6.73 -0.23
C GLY A 241 -25.71 6.80 1.11
N GLU A 242 -26.62 7.76 1.22
CA GLU A 242 -27.30 8.13 2.48
C GLU A 242 -28.11 6.98 3.09
N GLU A 243 -28.80 6.18 2.26
CA GLU A 243 -29.67 5.10 2.75
C GLU A 243 -28.83 3.99 3.43
N ASP A 244 -27.80 3.51 2.74
CA ASP A 244 -26.91 2.46 3.28
C ASP A 244 -26.09 2.97 4.46
N PHE A 245 -25.69 4.23 4.45
CA PHE A 245 -25.00 4.87 5.56
C PHE A 245 -25.90 4.98 6.80
N THR A 246 -27.15 5.39 6.63
CA THR A 246 -28.13 5.45 7.73
C THR A 246 -28.38 4.07 8.33
N ARG A 247 -28.52 3.05 7.50
CA ARG A 247 -28.67 1.66 7.95
C ARG A 247 -27.44 1.17 8.71
N PHE A 248 -26.25 1.52 8.24
CA PHE A 248 -24.98 1.22 8.90
C PHE A 248 -24.91 1.84 10.31
N LEU A 249 -25.25 3.14 10.44
CA LEU A 249 -25.29 3.81 11.74
C LEU A 249 -26.27 3.17 12.72
N GLN A 250 -27.48 2.83 12.24
CA GLN A 250 -28.50 2.17 13.06
C GLN A 250 -28.02 0.80 13.57
N ASN A 251 -27.29 0.05 12.75
CA ASN A 251 -26.72 -1.24 13.13
C ASN A 251 -25.66 -1.07 14.23
N ILE A 252 -24.76 -0.09 14.09
CA ILE A 252 -23.76 0.22 15.14
C ILE A 252 -24.45 0.59 16.46
N LEU A 253 -25.45 1.46 16.42
CA LEU A 253 -26.18 1.88 17.63
C LEU A 253 -26.92 0.71 18.32
N ARG A 254 -27.29 -0.33 17.55
CA ARG A 254 -27.91 -1.56 18.08
C ARG A 254 -26.90 -2.61 18.54
N GLY A 255 -25.59 -2.31 18.49
CA GLY A 255 -24.52 -3.28 18.81
C GLY A 255 -24.39 -4.41 17.79
N ILE A 256 -24.95 -4.23 16.58
CA ILE A 256 -24.78 -5.18 15.49
C ILE A 256 -23.44 -4.89 14.84
N ALA A 257 -22.54 -5.87 14.85
CA ALA A 257 -21.23 -5.74 14.20
C ALA A 257 -21.43 -5.35 12.72
N PRO A 258 -20.59 -4.45 12.18
CA PRO A 258 -20.62 -4.15 10.77
C PRO A 258 -20.40 -5.42 9.94
N PRO A 259 -21.04 -5.55 8.76
CA PRO A 259 -20.82 -6.70 7.90
C PRO A 259 -19.34 -6.82 7.55
N PRO A 260 -18.81 -8.06 7.48
CA PRO A 260 -17.44 -8.30 7.06
C PRO A 260 -17.19 -7.62 5.69
N GLY A 261 -16.05 -6.95 5.55
CA GLY A 261 -15.69 -6.18 4.34
C GLY A 261 -15.59 -4.67 4.55
N LEU A 262 -15.86 -4.15 5.75
CA LEU A 262 -15.74 -2.73 6.04
C LEU A 262 -14.38 -2.30 6.56
N ASP A 263 -13.69 -3.18 7.28
CA ASP A 263 -12.29 -3.04 7.71
C ASP A 263 -11.72 -4.44 7.99
N GLU A 264 -11.84 -5.36 7.01
CA GLU A 264 -11.45 -6.77 7.17
C GLU A 264 -9.97 -6.99 7.52
N ASP A 265 -9.15 -5.94 7.52
CA ASP A 265 -7.71 -6.14 7.60
C ASP A 265 -7.10 -5.95 9.00
N CYS A 266 -7.80 -5.42 10.01
CA CYS A 266 -7.09 -4.94 11.20
C CYS A 266 -7.69 -5.21 12.58
N VAL A 267 -8.92 -5.68 12.76
CA VAL A 267 -9.49 -5.82 14.12
C VAL A 267 -10.04 -7.21 14.36
N ASP A 268 -9.51 -7.91 15.35
CA ASP A 268 -10.19 -9.06 15.95
C ASP A 268 -11.30 -8.53 16.87
N PRO A 269 -12.59 -8.82 16.57
CA PRO A 269 -13.71 -8.27 17.36
C PRO A 269 -13.84 -8.87 18.76
N VAL A 270 -13.08 -9.92 19.09
CA VAL A 270 -13.28 -10.68 20.33
C VAL A 270 -12.47 -10.14 21.50
N ASP A 271 -11.25 -9.66 21.27
CA ASP A 271 -10.36 -9.22 22.34
C ASP A 271 -9.77 -7.81 22.17
N GLY A 272 -10.15 -7.11 21.09
CA GLY A 272 -9.65 -5.76 20.79
C GLY A 272 -8.20 -5.74 20.30
N THR A 273 -7.58 -6.89 20.03
CA THR A 273 -6.24 -6.96 19.49
C THR A 273 -6.24 -6.62 18.00
N ILE A 274 -5.22 -5.90 17.55
CA ILE A 274 -5.02 -5.62 16.14
C ILE A 274 -4.51 -6.89 15.46
N SER A 275 -5.33 -7.51 14.62
CA SER A 275 -4.90 -8.60 13.77
C SER A 275 -4.02 -8.05 12.65
N CYS A 276 -2.70 -8.08 12.83
CA CYS A 276 -1.75 -7.58 11.86
C CYS A 276 -0.94 -8.71 11.24
N ARG A 277 -0.88 -8.75 9.90
CA ARG A 277 -0.08 -9.74 9.15
C ARG A 277 1.41 -9.41 9.11
N ALA A 278 1.79 -8.20 9.54
CA ALA A 278 3.17 -7.72 9.53
C ALA A 278 4.07 -8.58 10.42
N GLY A 279 5.13 -9.15 9.85
CA GLY A 279 6.04 -10.06 10.53
C GLY A 279 5.48 -11.46 10.82
N ASN A 280 4.30 -11.82 10.30
CA ASN A 280 3.71 -13.16 10.40
C ASN A 280 3.50 -13.80 9.03
N ALA A 281 2.85 -13.07 8.12
CA ALA A 281 2.59 -13.49 6.75
C ALA A 281 3.00 -12.42 5.73
N SER A 282 3.36 -11.23 6.18
CA SER A 282 3.83 -10.15 5.32
C SER A 282 5.12 -9.52 5.84
N PHE A 283 5.90 -8.97 4.90
CA PHE A 283 7.15 -8.30 5.17
C PHE A 283 7.38 -7.14 4.19
N TRP A 284 8.35 -6.29 4.53
CA TRP A 284 8.80 -5.17 3.72
C TRP A 284 10.32 -5.21 3.58
N VAL A 285 10.82 -5.08 2.36
CA VAL A 285 12.25 -4.86 2.10
C VAL A 285 12.45 -3.41 1.68
N THR A 286 13.27 -2.69 2.43
CA THR A 286 13.56 -1.28 2.13
C THR A 286 14.58 -1.16 1.02
N TRP A 287 14.63 0.01 0.38
CA TRP A 287 15.53 0.34 -0.71
C TRP A 287 17.03 0.16 -0.38
N ASP A 288 17.38 0.19 0.90
CA ASP A 288 18.75 0.02 1.44
C ASP A 288 18.98 -1.37 2.09
N GLY A 289 18.10 -2.33 1.85
CA GLY A 289 18.27 -3.75 2.14
C GLY A 289 17.93 -4.21 3.55
N TRP A 290 17.05 -3.48 4.27
CA TRP A 290 16.49 -3.98 5.52
C TRP A 290 15.20 -4.77 5.29
N LEU A 291 15.10 -5.92 5.92
CA LEU A 291 13.85 -6.66 6.10
C LEU A 291 13.16 -6.14 7.36
N THR A 292 11.92 -5.67 7.22
CA THR A 292 11.09 -5.14 8.31
C THR A 292 9.69 -5.76 8.28
N PRO A 293 8.91 -5.72 9.37
CA PRO A 293 7.53 -6.21 9.36
C PRO A 293 6.64 -5.44 8.41
N CYS A 294 6.77 -4.11 8.35
CA CYS A 294 6.01 -3.23 7.45
C CYS A 294 6.78 -1.94 7.15
N GLY A 295 6.30 -1.17 6.17
CA GLY A 295 6.91 0.09 5.75
C GLY A 295 6.87 1.21 6.80
N MET A 296 5.98 1.12 7.79
CA MET A 296 5.83 2.14 8.83
C MET A 296 6.70 1.89 10.05
N MET A 297 7.06 0.63 10.32
CA MET A 297 7.84 0.24 11.50
C MET A 297 9.35 0.28 11.20
N PRO A 298 10.14 1.12 11.89
CA PRO A 298 11.59 1.15 11.71
C PRO A 298 12.30 -0.02 12.42
N LYS A 299 11.63 -0.72 13.33
CA LYS A 299 12.12 -1.87 14.10
C LYS A 299 10.97 -2.86 14.38
N PRO A 300 11.26 -4.17 14.55
CA PRO A 300 12.56 -4.81 14.31
C PRO A 300 12.97 -4.70 12.84
N ARG A 301 14.27 -4.77 12.56
CA ARG A 301 14.82 -4.81 11.20
C ARG A 301 16.02 -5.73 11.12
N ILE A 302 16.08 -6.52 10.07
CA ILE A 302 17.15 -7.49 9.82
C ILE A 302 17.86 -7.12 8.53
N GLU A 303 19.17 -7.12 8.53
CA GLU A 303 19.96 -6.87 7.32
C GLU A 303 19.93 -8.09 6.41
N LEU A 304 19.57 -7.88 5.12
CA LEU A 304 19.58 -8.95 4.11
C LEU A 304 20.94 -9.15 3.41
N LYS A 305 21.86 -8.18 3.54
CA LYS A 305 23.18 -8.30 2.91
C LYS A 305 23.96 -9.46 3.52
N GLY A 306 24.27 -10.47 2.69
CA GLY A 306 25.03 -11.64 3.12
C GLY A 306 24.30 -12.63 4.02
N LYS A 307 22.98 -12.43 4.24
CA LYS A 307 22.16 -13.32 5.05
C LYS A 307 21.08 -13.99 4.16
N PRO A 308 20.89 -15.31 4.21
CA PRO A 308 19.80 -15.99 3.52
C PRO A 308 18.42 -15.47 3.99
N PHE A 309 17.49 -15.30 3.05
CA PHE A 309 16.17 -14.75 3.36
C PHE A 309 15.41 -15.55 4.44
N ARG A 310 15.46 -16.89 4.39
CA ARG A 310 14.79 -17.76 5.40
C ARG A 310 15.32 -17.52 6.81
N GLU A 311 16.62 -17.30 6.95
CA GLU A 311 17.26 -16.99 8.24
C GLU A 311 16.80 -15.61 8.74
N ALA A 312 16.86 -14.59 7.86
CA ALA A 312 16.41 -13.25 8.18
C ALA A 312 14.93 -13.21 8.56
N TRP A 313 14.08 -13.95 7.84
CA TRP A 313 12.65 -14.08 8.15
C TRP A 313 12.42 -14.74 9.51
N SER A 314 13.13 -15.84 9.80
CA SER A 314 13.02 -16.52 11.11
C SER A 314 13.46 -15.61 12.27
N GLU A 315 14.46 -14.77 12.07
CA GLU A 315 14.90 -13.79 13.06
C GLU A 315 13.87 -12.68 13.26
N LEU A 316 13.29 -12.16 12.17
CA LEU A 316 12.26 -11.13 12.19
C LEU A 316 11.00 -11.60 12.95
N THR A 317 10.52 -12.82 12.67
CA THR A 317 9.31 -13.37 13.28
C THR A 317 9.48 -13.60 14.79
N ARG A 318 10.65 -14.05 15.24
CA ARG A 318 10.96 -14.17 16.67
C ARG A 318 10.95 -12.81 17.38
N GLY A 319 11.52 -11.79 16.77
CA GLY A 319 11.52 -10.43 17.29
C GLY A 319 10.10 -9.80 17.34
N SER A 320 9.25 -10.14 16.39
CA SER A 320 7.86 -9.65 16.36
C SER A 320 6.97 -10.33 17.40
N SER A 321 7.22 -11.59 17.72
CA SER A 321 6.46 -12.35 18.73
C SER A 321 6.76 -11.88 20.17
N ALA A 322 7.94 -11.34 20.42
CA ALA A 322 8.33 -10.85 21.74
C ALA A 322 7.74 -9.46 22.08
N GLN A 323 7.08 -8.80 21.10
CA GLN A 323 6.47 -7.46 21.26
C GLN A 323 4.93 -7.49 21.32
N ARG A 324 4.33 -8.69 21.37
CA ARG A 324 2.86 -8.90 21.51
C ARG A 324 2.43 -9.14 22.93
#